data_bd35103a7cb71859b021a912d3438007
#
_entry.id   bd35103a7cb71859b021a912d3438007
#
_cell.length_a   1.000
_cell.length_b   1.000
_cell.length_c   1.000
_cell.angle_alpha   90.00
_cell.angle_beta   90.00
_cell.angle_gamma   90.00
#
_symmetry.space_group_name_H-M   'P 1'
#
loop_
_entity.id
_entity.type
_entity.pdbx_description
1 polymer ?
#
loop_
_entity_poly.entity_id
_entity_poly.type
_entity_poly.pdbx_seq_one_letter_code
_entity_poly.pdbx_strand_id
1 'polypeptide(L)'
;MRTCDVLIVGGGPAGSSAAWKLKQAGADVLVLDKERFPRLKLCAGWITPEVVRDLALDIRAYPHRFLTFDKLHIHVKGLHLPVRCVQHSIRRVEFDAWLLERSGAPVVEHTVRSIREQDGAYIVDDAFRCRYLIGAGGTRCPVYRTLFRELNPRASELQTVTLEHEIEYDWREPDCHLWFFGHGLPGYAWYVPKQNGWLNVGIGGMADRIKASNRSIHDHWSLFTGMLGGRLAKGARYDPAGYSYYLRGRVDVARRDNAFIVGDAAGLATRDMAEGIGPAVRTGLEAAEAILHGKEYRLDGVTGASLGGGLASRLLDWAMTRGSGRTPETVAA
;
A
#
# COMPACT_ATOMS: atom_id res chain seq x y z
N MET A 1 9.54 21.09 23.80
CA MET A 1 9.27 20.78 22.37
C MET A 1 10.50 20.08 21.80
N ARG A 2 10.32 18.89 21.26
CA ARG A 2 11.42 18.12 20.61
C ARG A 2 11.63 18.64 19.19
N THR A 3 12.89 18.87 18.81
CA THR A 3 13.25 19.39 17.49
C THR A 3 14.01 18.32 16.69
N CYS A 4 13.76 18.23 15.40
CA CYS A 4 14.49 17.38 14.44
C CYS A 4 14.52 18.08 13.05
N ASP A 5 15.41 17.63 12.16
CA ASP A 5 15.42 18.14 10.79
C ASP A 5 14.22 17.62 10.00
N VAL A 6 13.93 16.31 10.09
CA VAL A 6 12.86 15.64 9.35
C VAL A 6 11.94 14.91 10.32
N LEU A 7 10.66 15.25 10.29
CA LEU A 7 9.61 14.55 11.00
C LEU A 7 8.77 13.71 10.01
N ILE A 8 8.66 12.43 10.27
CA ILE A 8 7.88 11.50 9.45
C ILE A 8 6.64 11.06 10.24
N VAL A 9 5.47 11.27 9.69
CA VAL A 9 4.20 10.87 10.30
C VAL A 9 3.69 9.60 9.63
N GLY A 10 3.90 8.46 10.31
CA GLY A 10 3.59 7.10 9.87
C GLY A 10 4.83 6.24 9.65
N GLY A 11 4.94 5.13 10.38
CA GLY A 11 6.05 4.16 10.33
C GLY A 11 5.81 2.97 9.39
N GLY A 12 4.85 3.05 8.47
CA GLY A 12 4.63 2.02 7.43
C GLY A 12 5.71 2.03 6.34
N PRO A 13 5.59 1.22 5.27
CA PRO A 13 6.63 1.07 4.25
C PRO A 13 7.14 2.38 3.66
N ALA A 14 6.27 3.37 3.44
CA ALA A 14 6.67 4.68 2.93
C ALA A 14 7.55 5.46 3.92
N GLY A 15 7.09 5.55 5.16
CA GLY A 15 7.82 6.28 6.20
C GLY A 15 9.13 5.59 6.61
N SER A 16 9.11 4.26 6.75
CA SER A 16 10.31 3.48 7.06
C SER A 16 11.37 3.58 5.95
N SER A 17 10.96 3.58 4.67
CA SER A 17 11.88 3.73 3.53
C SER A 17 12.50 5.13 3.49
N ALA A 18 11.70 6.18 3.72
CA ALA A 18 12.19 7.55 3.83
C ALA A 18 13.17 7.69 5.01
N ALA A 19 12.78 7.17 6.18
CA ALA A 19 13.61 7.21 7.39
C ALA A 19 14.95 6.50 7.18
N TRP A 20 14.91 5.28 6.59
CA TRP A 20 16.11 4.50 6.26
C TRP A 20 17.08 5.30 5.38
N LYS A 21 16.58 5.85 4.27
CA LYS A 21 17.41 6.59 3.32
C LYS A 21 18.01 7.86 3.96
N LEU A 22 17.21 8.61 4.71
CA LEU A 22 17.64 9.81 5.42
C LEU A 22 18.67 9.50 6.51
N LYS A 23 18.46 8.43 7.29
CA LYS A 23 19.41 8.00 8.34
C LYS A 23 20.74 7.54 7.79
N GLN A 24 20.75 6.85 6.64
CA GLN A 24 22.00 6.49 5.95
C GLN A 24 22.83 7.71 5.56
N ALA A 25 22.20 8.85 5.29
CA ALA A 25 22.86 10.11 5.00
C ALA A 25 23.17 10.96 6.25
N GLY A 26 22.93 10.43 7.45
CA GLY A 26 23.23 11.11 8.72
C GLY A 26 22.20 12.18 9.13
N ALA A 27 21.04 12.26 8.48
CA ALA A 27 20.01 13.24 8.84
C ALA A 27 19.42 12.99 10.24
N ASP A 28 19.02 14.07 10.92
CA ASP A 28 18.25 13.99 12.17
C ASP A 28 16.77 13.73 11.86
N VAL A 29 16.35 12.48 12.03
CA VAL A 29 15.02 11.99 11.67
C VAL A 29 14.29 11.49 12.90
N LEU A 30 13.01 11.85 13.01
CA LEU A 30 12.08 11.32 13.99
C LEU A 30 10.85 10.76 13.29
N VAL A 31 10.42 9.55 13.65
CA VAL A 31 9.18 8.93 13.18
C VAL A 31 8.12 8.99 14.27
N LEU A 32 6.93 9.46 13.93
CA LEU A 32 5.74 9.37 14.77
C LEU A 32 4.79 8.34 14.16
N ASP A 33 4.33 7.38 14.94
CA ASP A 33 3.21 6.52 14.55
C ASP A 33 2.21 6.45 15.70
N LYS A 34 0.92 6.36 15.36
CA LYS A 34 -0.16 6.25 16.35
C LYS A 34 -0.21 4.87 17.03
N GLU A 35 0.47 3.88 16.46
CA GLU A 35 0.49 2.50 16.94
C GLU A 35 1.92 2.06 17.22
N ARG A 36 2.07 1.24 18.26
CA ARG A 36 3.33 0.57 18.56
C ARG A 36 3.54 -0.62 17.61
N PHE A 37 4.75 -0.76 17.09
CA PHE A 37 5.14 -1.91 16.27
C PHE A 37 5.65 -3.07 17.12
N PRO A 38 5.43 -4.35 16.72
CA PRO A 38 4.69 -4.77 15.52
C PRO A 38 3.18 -4.50 15.64
N ARG A 39 2.53 -4.12 14.51
CA ARG A 39 1.11 -3.83 14.45
C ARG A 39 0.42 -4.54 13.29
N LEU A 40 -0.85 -4.86 13.44
CA LEU A 40 -1.64 -5.41 12.34
C LEU A 40 -1.86 -4.34 11.27
N LYS A 41 -1.62 -4.71 10.01
CA LYS A 41 -1.99 -3.92 8.83
C LYS A 41 -2.59 -4.84 7.79
N LEU A 42 -3.85 -4.63 7.51
CA LEU A 42 -4.59 -5.38 6.48
C LEU A 42 -3.96 -5.15 5.11
N CYS A 43 -3.54 -6.24 4.45
CA CYS A 43 -2.95 -6.27 3.13
C CYS A 43 -2.60 -7.72 2.75
N ALA A 44 -2.79 -8.09 1.50
CA ALA A 44 -2.34 -9.38 0.96
C ALA A 44 -0.83 -9.63 1.18
N GLY A 45 -0.04 -8.58 1.43
CA GLY A 45 1.38 -8.69 1.72
C GLY A 45 2.21 -9.09 0.51
N TRP A 46 1.82 -8.63 -0.66
CA TRP A 46 2.52 -8.90 -1.91
C TRP A 46 3.71 -7.95 -2.09
N ILE A 47 4.87 -8.49 -2.40
CA ILE A 47 6.12 -7.76 -2.62
C ILE A 47 6.61 -8.05 -4.04
N THR A 48 6.76 -7.00 -4.84
CA THR A 48 7.30 -7.11 -6.19
C THR A 48 8.83 -7.12 -6.19
N PRO A 49 9.50 -7.64 -7.23
CA PRO A 49 10.95 -7.56 -7.35
C PRO A 49 11.48 -6.12 -7.33
N GLU A 50 10.68 -5.15 -7.76
CA GLU A 50 11.01 -3.72 -7.68
C GLU A 50 11.19 -3.28 -6.24
N VAL A 51 10.30 -3.66 -5.34
CA VAL A 51 10.40 -3.34 -3.90
C VAL A 51 11.70 -3.91 -3.32
N VAL A 52 12.05 -5.16 -3.70
CA VAL A 52 13.29 -5.81 -3.27
C VAL A 52 14.51 -5.00 -3.71
N ARG A 53 14.53 -4.55 -4.98
CA ARG A 53 15.62 -3.71 -5.52
C ARG A 53 15.67 -2.33 -4.86
N ASP A 54 14.53 -1.65 -4.76
CA ASP A 54 14.45 -0.29 -4.21
C ASP A 54 14.92 -0.20 -2.77
N LEU A 55 14.63 -1.23 -1.98
CA LEU A 55 15.06 -1.35 -0.59
C LEU A 55 16.44 -2.00 -0.44
N ALA A 56 17.11 -2.38 -1.54
CA ALA A 56 18.36 -3.15 -1.51
C ALA A 56 18.27 -4.34 -0.54
N LEU A 57 17.18 -5.12 -0.65
CA LEU A 57 16.94 -6.25 0.25
C LEU A 57 17.70 -7.51 -0.22
N ASP A 58 18.42 -8.12 0.71
CA ASP A 58 18.74 -9.53 0.59
C ASP A 58 17.56 -10.34 1.13
N ILE A 59 16.82 -11.00 0.24
CA ILE A 59 15.65 -11.81 0.62
C ILE A 59 16.01 -13.00 1.51
N ARG A 60 17.29 -13.46 1.49
CA ARG A 60 17.78 -14.53 2.34
C ARG A 60 18.13 -14.06 3.75
N ALA A 61 18.49 -12.77 3.89
CA ALA A 61 18.80 -12.15 5.17
C ALA A 61 17.56 -11.66 5.92
N TYR A 62 16.38 -11.62 5.26
CA TYR A 62 15.14 -11.24 5.93
C TYR A 62 14.74 -12.31 6.96
N PRO A 63 14.61 -11.96 8.27
CA PRO A 63 14.52 -12.95 9.34
C PRO A 63 13.24 -13.80 9.32
N HIS A 64 12.14 -13.25 8.77
CA HIS A 64 10.86 -13.95 8.72
C HIS A 64 10.62 -14.72 7.41
N ARG A 65 11.59 -14.67 6.50
CA ARG A 65 11.57 -15.30 5.17
C ARG A 65 10.47 -14.76 4.26
N PHE A 66 10.75 -14.74 2.96
CA PHE A 66 9.78 -14.53 1.90
C PHE A 66 9.26 -15.89 1.42
N LEU A 67 7.96 -16.02 1.18
CA LEU A 67 7.49 -17.06 0.26
C LEU A 67 7.58 -16.50 -1.15
N THR A 68 8.40 -17.15 -1.99
CA THR A 68 8.56 -16.78 -3.39
C THR A 68 7.74 -17.73 -4.24
N PHE A 69 6.92 -17.20 -5.12
CA PHE A 69 6.18 -17.96 -6.13
C PHE A 69 6.56 -17.48 -7.53
N ASP A 70 6.65 -18.40 -8.46
CA ASP A 70 7.03 -18.17 -9.86
C ASP A 70 5.83 -18.19 -10.80
N LYS A 71 4.64 -18.40 -10.26
CA LYS A 71 3.36 -18.41 -10.94
C LYS A 71 2.27 -17.66 -10.16
N LEU A 72 1.44 -16.95 -10.90
CA LEU A 72 0.14 -16.47 -10.46
C LEU A 72 -0.95 -17.23 -11.18
N HIS A 73 -1.91 -17.77 -10.44
CA HIS A 73 -3.10 -18.39 -11.01
C HIS A 73 -4.20 -17.34 -11.14
N ILE A 74 -4.36 -16.80 -12.34
CA ILE A 74 -5.40 -15.80 -12.63
C ILE A 74 -6.65 -16.51 -13.11
N HIS A 75 -7.77 -16.26 -12.45
CA HIS A 75 -9.08 -16.78 -12.79
C HIS A 75 -9.99 -15.62 -13.20
N VAL A 76 -10.50 -15.67 -14.44
CA VAL A 76 -11.42 -14.66 -15.00
C VAL A 76 -12.56 -15.35 -15.70
N LYS A 77 -13.80 -15.15 -15.25
CA LYS A 77 -15.03 -15.69 -15.88
C LYS A 77 -14.95 -17.20 -16.22
N GLY A 78 -14.40 -17.99 -15.31
CA GLY A 78 -14.25 -19.44 -15.48
C GLY A 78 -12.99 -19.87 -16.24
N LEU A 79 -12.25 -18.97 -16.87
CA LEU A 79 -10.95 -19.26 -17.45
C LEU A 79 -9.88 -19.26 -16.34
N HIS A 80 -8.95 -20.18 -16.43
CA HIS A 80 -7.78 -20.29 -15.57
C HIS A 80 -6.51 -20.05 -16.38
N LEU A 81 -5.75 -19.04 -16.03
CA LEU A 81 -4.55 -18.60 -16.72
C LEU A 81 -3.35 -18.61 -15.75
N PRO A 82 -2.48 -19.61 -15.80
CA PRO A 82 -1.23 -19.58 -15.06
C PRO A 82 -0.27 -18.60 -15.74
N VAL A 83 0.11 -17.54 -15.01
CA VAL A 83 1.04 -16.51 -15.51
C VAL A 83 2.38 -16.69 -14.80
N ARG A 84 3.44 -16.91 -15.54
CA ARG A 84 4.80 -16.97 -14.99
C ARG A 84 5.25 -15.59 -14.56
N CYS A 85 5.64 -15.46 -13.32
CA CYS A 85 6.22 -14.25 -12.75
C CYS A 85 6.94 -14.59 -11.45
N VAL A 86 7.99 -13.87 -11.11
CA VAL A 86 8.61 -13.99 -9.79
C VAL A 86 8.02 -12.92 -8.90
N GLN A 87 7.35 -13.35 -7.84
CA GLN A 87 6.74 -12.48 -6.84
C GLN A 87 7.00 -13.05 -5.44
N HIS A 88 6.82 -12.23 -4.43
CA HIS A 88 7.03 -12.63 -3.05
C HIS A 88 5.82 -12.26 -2.19
N SER A 89 5.61 -13.02 -1.11
CA SER A 89 4.66 -12.65 -0.08
C SER A 89 5.31 -12.62 1.30
N ILE A 90 4.81 -11.72 2.13
CA ILE A 90 5.24 -11.49 3.52
C ILE A 90 4.03 -11.26 4.43
N ARG A 91 4.24 -11.37 5.71
CA ARG A 91 3.29 -10.90 6.72
C ARG A 91 3.61 -9.45 7.06
N ARG A 92 2.59 -8.57 6.92
CA ARG A 92 2.77 -7.14 7.14
C ARG A 92 3.14 -6.80 8.58
N VAL A 93 2.67 -7.58 9.55
CA VAL A 93 3.01 -7.39 10.96
C VAL A 93 4.52 -7.51 11.21
N GLU A 94 5.16 -8.45 10.54
CA GLU A 94 6.60 -8.70 10.62
C GLU A 94 7.40 -7.74 9.75
N PHE A 95 6.99 -7.57 8.51
CA PHE A 95 7.72 -6.78 7.52
C PHE A 95 7.74 -5.29 7.85
N ASP A 96 6.60 -4.72 8.28
CA ASP A 96 6.53 -3.31 8.64
C ASP A 96 7.38 -3.01 9.89
N ALA A 97 7.35 -3.91 10.90
CA ALA A 97 8.17 -3.77 12.10
C ALA A 97 9.67 -3.83 11.77
N TRP A 98 10.06 -4.81 10.97
CA TRP A 98 11.45 -4.98 10.54
C TRP A 98 11.95 -3.81 9.68
N LEU A 99 11.15 -3.29 8.75
CA LEU A 99 11.52 -2.10 7.96
C LEU A 99 11.74 -0.87 8.83
N LEU A 100 10.87 -0.69 9.83
CA LEU A 100 10.96 0.44 10.74
C LEU A 100 12.20 0.33 11.63
N GLU A 101 12.49 -0.84 12.17
CA GLU A 101 13.71 -1.13 12.95
C GLU A 101 14.96 -0.93 12.08
N ARG A 102 14.98 -1.49 10.87
CA ARG A 102 16.08 -1.34 9.89
C ARG A 102 16.37 0.13 9.56
N SER A 103 15.39 0.99 9.65
CA SER A 103 15.59 2.41 9.39
C SER A 103 16.58 3.08 10.34
N GLY A 104 16.74 2.55 11.56
CA GLY A 104 17.57 3.14 12.62
C GLY A 104 17.09 4.50 13.13
N ALA A 105 15.88 4.93 12.73
CA ALA A 105 15.31 6.19 13.20
C ALA A 105 14.62 6.03 14.55
N PRO A 106 14.74 7.00 15.46
CA PRO A 106 13.91 7.04 16.67
C PRO A 106 12.42 7.05 16.31
N VAL A 107 11.64 6.25 17.03
CA VAL A 107 10.19 6.15 16.85
C VAL A 107 9.49 6.57 18.13
N VAL A 108 8.47 7.39 18.01
CA VAL A 108 7.60 7.80 19.13
C VAL A 108 6.18 7.39 18.82
N GLU A 109 5.57 6.63 19.71
CA GLU A 109 4.13 6.35 19.66
C GLU A 109 3.37 7.65 19.94
N HIS A 110 2.77 8.21 18.89
CA HIS A 110 2.08 9.48 18.97
C HIS A 110 1.00 9.64 17.89
N THR A 111 -0.20 10.01 18.33
CA THR A 111 -1.29 10.34 17.41
C THR A 111 -1.29 11.83 17.10
N VAL A 112 -0.87 12.16 15.87
CA VAL A 112 -0.85 13.55 15.39
C VAL A 112 -2.27 14.08 15.21
N ARG A 113 -2.58 15.21 15.84
CA ARG A 113 -3.89 15.88 15.85
C ARG A 113 -3.86 17.25 15.18
N SER A 114 -2.81 18.02 15.37
CA SER A 114 -2.64 19.36 14.83
C SER A 114 -1.29 19.54 14.15
N ILE A 115 -1.29 20.30 13.07
CA ILE A 115 -0.09 20.67 12.32
C ILE A 115 -0.26 22.15 11.94
N ARG A 116 0.74 22.96 12.24
CA ARG A 116 0.79 24.37 11.82
C ARG A 116 2.18 24.72 11.30
N GLU A 117 2.21 25.66 10.41
CA GLU A 117 3.43 26.24 9.89
C GLU A 117 3.79 27.49 10.71
N GLN A 118 5.04 27.62 11.08
CA GLN A 118 5.54 28.76 11.83
C GLN A 118 7.03 28.99 11.52
N ASP A 119 7.37 30.20 11.06
CA ASP A 119 8.75 30.61 10.77
C ASP A 119 9.50 29.62 9.87
N GLY A 120 8.86 29.15 8.79
CA GLY A 120 9.43 28.22 7.83
C GLY A 120 9.66 26.79 8.36
N ALA A 121 9.09 26.47 9.52
CA ALA A 121 9.11 25.14 10.12
C ALA A 121 7.67 24.64 10.40
N TYR A 122 7.53 23.34 10.60
CA TYR A 122 6.27 22.72 11.02
C TYR A 122 6.29 22.43 12.50
N ILE A 123 5.20 22.79 13.17
CA ILE A 123 4.93 22.47 14.57
C ILE A 123 3.80 21.44 14.60
N VAL A 124 4.08 20.30 15.23
CA VAL A 124 3.13 19.20 15.37
C VAL A 124 2.75 19.04 16.83
N ASP A 125 1.47 19.19 17.14
CA ASP A 125 0.86 19.08 18.48
C ASP A 125 1.56 19.90 19.57
N ASP A 126 2.15 21.03 19.23
CA ASP A 126 2.98 21.88 20.11
C ASP A 126 4.12 21.13 20.83
N ALA A 127 4.35 19.88 20.45
CA ALA A 127 5.34 18.97 21.05
C ALA A 127 6.57 18.75 20.17
N PHE A 128 6.42 18.84 18.86
CA PHE A 128 7.49 18.56 17.90
C PHE A 128 7.67 19.73 16.93
N ARG A 129 8.92 20.07 16.61
CA ARG A 129 9.29 21.07 15.60
C ARG A 129 10.20 20.41 14.57
N CYS A 130 9.95 20.64 13.29
CA CYS A 130 10.81 20.14 12.22
C CYS A 130 10.88 21.12 11.04
N ARG A 131 11.98 21.04 10.29
CA ARG A 131 12.16 21.77 9.03
C ARG A 131 11.40 21.08 7.90
N TYR A 132 11.48 19.75 7.81
CA TYR A 132 10.81 18.94 6.79
C TYR A 132 9.77 18.03 7.43
N LEU A 133 8.61 17.91 6.79
CA LEU A 133 7.50 17.09 7.26
C LEU A 133 7.08 16.08 6.17
N ILE A 134 7.15 14.78 6.47
CA ILE A 134 6.71 13.72 5.55
C ILE A 134 5.42 13.08 6.06
N GLY A 135 4.36 13.18 5.28
CA GLY A 135 3.07 12.53 5.53
C GLY A 135 3.05 11.12 4.96
N ALA A 136 3.34 10.12 5.79
CA ALA A 136 3.37 8.69 5.47
C ALA A 136 2.28 7.88 6.21
N GLY A 137 1.28 8.55 6.79
CA GLY A 137 0.25 7.96 7.64
C GLY A 137 -0.86 7.19 6.90
N GLY A 138 -0.63 6.83 5.63
CA GLY A 138 -1.58 6.08 4.81
C GLY A 138 -2.83 6.88 4.45
N THR A 139 -3.92 6.20 4.13
CA THR A 139 -5.17 6.82 3.65
C THR A 139 -5.71 7.90 4.59
N ARG A 140 -5.51 7.77 5.89
CA ARG A 140 -6.00 8.72 6.90
C ARG A 140 -4.91 9.67 7.41
N CYS A 141 -3.84 9.88 6.63
CA CYS A 141 -2.69 10.70 7.00
C CYS A 141 -3.10 12.11 7.47
N PRO A 142 -2.70 12.55 8.67
CA PRO A 142 -3.02 13.88 9.17
C PRO A 142 -2.33 14.99 8.37
N VAL A 143 -1.12 14.76 7.87
CA VAL A 143 -0.40 15.73 7.00
C VAL A 143 -1.18 15.97 5.71
N TYR A 144 -1.66 14.89 5.05
CA TYR A 144 -2.54 15.03 3.88
C TYR A 144 -3.80 15.85 4.23
N ARG A 145 -4.48 15.50 5.32
CA ARG A 145 -5.74 16.16 5.68
C ARG A 145 -5.58 17.65 5.98
N THR A 146 -4.44 18.03 6.57
CA THR A 146 -4.20 19.42 6.99
C THR A 146 -3.62 20.28 5.87
N LEU A 147 -2.65 19.74 5.09
CA LEU A 147 -1.87 20.57 4.16
C LEU A 147 -2.17 20.32 2.68
N PHE A 148 -2.76 19.17 2.31
CA PHE A 148 -2.84 18.75 0.90
C PHE A 148 -4.24 18.41 0.43
N ARG A 149 -5.22 18.26 1.31
CA ARG A 149 -6.57 17.80 0.96
C ARG A 149 -7.26 18.70 -0.07
N GLU A 150 -7.14 20.01 0.08
CA GLU A 150 -7.73 20.97 -0.84
C GLU A 150 -6.98 21.05 -2.17
N LEU A 151 -5.66 20.78 -2.14
CA LEU A 151 -4.80 20.77 -3.31
C LEU A 151 -4.96 19.47 -4.13
N ASN A 152 -5.29 18.36 -3.48
CA ASN A 152 -5.46 17.05 -4.09
C ASN A 152 -6.74 16.37 -3.57
N PRO A 153 -7.93 16.83 -3.94
CA PRO A 153 -9.17 16.17 -3.54
C PRO A 153 -9.21 14.74 -4.10
N ARG A 154 -9.50 13.79 -3.23
CA ARG A 154 -9.58 12.37 -3.63
C ARG A 154 -10.87 12.10 -4.38
N ALA A 155 -10.75 11.44 -5.52
CA ALA A 155 -11.86 11.02 -6.33
C ALA A 155 -12.56 9.80 -5.70
N SER A 156 -13.83 9.92 -5.37
CA SER A 156 -14.61 8.86 -4.71
C SER A 156 -14.70 7.59 -5.57
N GLU A 157 -14.73 7.75 -6.88
CA GLU A 157 -14.75 6.66 -7.86
C GLU A 157 -13.46 5.81 -7.88
N LEU A 158 -12.37 6.30 -7.26
CA LEU A 158 -11.12 5.56 -7.10
C LEU A 158 -11.00 4.90 -5.71
N GLN A 159 -12.02 5.04 -4.87
CA GLN A 159 -12.03 4.40 -3.57
C GLN A 159 -12.23 2.89 -3.70
N THR A 160 -11.32 2.14 -3.08
CA THR A 160 -11.39 0.68 -2.96
C THR A 160 -11.71 0.30 -1.52
N VAL A 161 -12.53 -0.72 -1.35
CA VAL A 161 -12.82 -1.36 -0.07
C VAL A 161 -12.43 -2.83 -0.14
N THR A 162 -11.91 -3.34 0.97
CA THR A 162 -11.46 -4.73 1.09
C THR A 162 -12.02 -5.37 2.35
N LEU A 163 -12.18 -6.69 2.30
CA LEU A 163 -12.27 -7.57 3.46
C LEU A 163 -11.20 -8.63 3.33
N GLU A 164 -10.47 -8.90 4.41
CA GLU A 164 -9.44 -9.93 4.42
C GLU A 164 -9.23 -10.53 5.79
N HIS A 165 -8.65 -11.72 5.80
CA HIS A 165 -8.20 -12.41 7.00
C HIS A 165 -6.87 -13.10 6.76
N GLU A 166 -5.92 -12.91 7.67
CA GLU A 166 -4.67 -13.66 7.72
C GLU A 166 -4.73 -14.67 8.85
N ILE A 167 -4.61 -15.95 8.52
CA ILE A 167 -4.78 -17.08 9.45
C ILE A 167 -3.57 -18.00 9.44
N GLU A 168 -3.33 -18.69 10.56
CA GLU A 168 -2.49 -19.89 10.57
C GLU A 168 -3.21 -20.98 9.80
N TYR A 169 -2.54 -21.52 8.79
CA TYR A 169 -3.11 -22.52 7.92
C TYR A 169 -2.03 -23.35 7.24
N ASP A 170 -2.08 -24.67 7.43
CA ASP A 170 -1.17 -25.61 6.75
C ASP A 170 -1.60 -25.79 5.29
N TRP A 171 -1.25 -24.79 4.47
CA TRP A 171 -1.58 -24.78 3.05
C TRP A 171 -0.76 -25.81 2.27
N ARG A 172 -1.40 -26.49 1.32
CA ARG A 172 -0.76 -27.46 0.42
C ARG A 172 -0.43 -26.86 -0.94
N GLU A 173 -1.14 -25.80 -1.30
CA GLU A 173 -0.97 -25.06 -2.55
C GLU A 173 -0.15 -23.80 -2.26
N PRO A 174 1.16 -23.77 -2.67
CA PRO A 174 2.05 -22.64 -2.38
C PRO A 174 1.86 -21.47 -3.34
N ASP A 175 1.09 -21.66 -4.42
CA ASP A 175 0.91 -20.64 -5.44
C ASP A 175 -0.15 -19.61 -5.06
N CYS A 176 0.01 -18.39 -5.57
CA CYS A 176 -0.96 -17.32 -5.39
C CYS A 176 -2.10 -17.44 -6.41
N HIS A 177 -3.34 -17.34 -5.94
CA HIS A 177 -4.53 -17.35 -6.78
C HIS A 177 -5.28 -16.02 -6.70
N LEU A 178 -5.71 -15.53 -7.86
CA LEU A 178 -6.47 -14.29 -8.02
C LEU A 178 -7.72 -14.54 -8.85
N TRP A 179 -8.90 -14.16 -8.35
CA TRP A 179 -10.19 -14.32 -9.05
C TRP A 179 -10.76 -12.94 -9.37
N PHE A 180 -10.61 -12.53 -10.63
CA PHE A 180 -11.13 -11.25 -11.11
C PHE A 180 -12.61 -11.38 -11.48
N PHE A 181 -13.41 -10.45 -11.00
CA PHE A 181 -14.85 -10.33 -11.28
C PHE A 181 -15.68 -11.56 -10.92
N GLY A 182 -15.15 -12.42 -10.06
CA GLY A 182 -15.85 -13.63 -9.58
C GLY A 182 -17.15 -13.26 -8.88
N HIS A 183 -18.22 -14.00 -9.21
CA HIS A 183 -19.56 -13.77 -8.64
C HIS A 183 -20.07 -12.33 -8.74
N GLY A 184 -19.62 -11.57 -9.75
CA GLY A 184 -20.01 -10.18 -9.96
C GLY A 184 -19.34 -9.18 -9.02
N LEU A 185 -18.27 -9.55 -8.29
CA LEU A 185 -17.44 -8.62 -7.53
C LEU A 185 -16.79 -7.59 -8.48
N PRO A 186 -16.99 -6.30 -8.31
CA PRO A 186 -16.32 -5.29 -9.14
C PRO A 186 -14.87 -5.06 -8.69
N GLY A 187 -14.07 -6.11 -8.78
CA GLY A 187 -12.71 -6.18 -8.28
C GLY A 187 -12.17 -7.59 -8.38
N TYR A 188 -11.42 -8.02 -7.39
CA TYR A 188 -10.88 -9.37 -7.34
C TYR A 188 -10.80 -9.92 -5.91
N ALA A 189 -10.71 -11.25 -5.83
CA ALA A 189 -10.44 -12.00 -4.61
C ALA A 189 -9.05 -12.64 -4.70
N TRP A 190 -8.45 -12.93 -3.55
CA TRP A 190 -7.10 -13.52 -3.49
C TRP A 190 -6.96 -14.61 -2.45
N TYR A 191 -6.04 -15.51 -2.75
CA TYR A 191 -5.48 -16.53 -1.86
C TYR A 191 -3.97 -16.38 -1.95
N VAL A 192 -3.33 -15.94 -0.87
CA VAL A 192 -1.89 -15.64 -0.83
C VAL A 192 -1.25 -16.39 0.32
N PRO A 193 -0.63 -17.55 0.05
CA PRO A 193 0.15 -18.29 1.04
C PRO A 193 1.36 -17.46 1.48
N LYS A 194 1.79 -17.69 2.71
CA LYS A 194 2.95 -17.04 3.31
C LYS A 194 3.82 -18.07 4.01
N GLN A 195 5.08 -17.73 4.27
CA GLN A 195 5.96 -18.63 5.02
C GLN A 195 5.41 -18.99 6.39
N ASN A 196 5.94 -20.07 6.94
CA ASN A 196 5.64 -20.57 8.28
C ASN A 196 4.17 -20.95 8.50
N GLY A 197 3.47 -21.45 7.46
CA GLY A 197 2.10 -21.93 7.60
C GLY A 197 1.08 -20.82 7.81
N TRP A 198 1.22 -19.68 7.14
CA TRP A 198 0.27 -18.60 7.14
C TRP A 198 -0.41 -18.44 5.77
N LEU A 199 -1.65 -18.03 5.79
CA LEU A 199 -2.46 -17.77 4.61
C LEU A 199 -3.21 -16.45 4.77
N ASN A 200 -3.10 -15.55 3.77
CA ASN A 200 -3.96 -14.40 3.66
C ASN A 200 -4.99 -14.63 2.55
N VAL A 201 -6.24 -14.47 2.87
CA VAL A 201 -7.36 -14.51 1.93
C VAL A 201 -8.13 -13.21 2.01
N GLY A 202 -8.63 -12.74 0.89
CA GLY A 202 -9.38 -11.50 0.88
C GLY A 202 -10.11 -11.23 -0.43
N ILE A 203 -10.92 -10.20 -0.38
CA ILE A 203 -11.62 -9.63 -1.52
C ILE A 203 -11.46 -8.13 -1.50
N GLY A 204 -11.44 -7.52 -2.66
CA GLY A 204 -11.44 -6.06 -2.81
C GLY A 204 -12.14 -5.61 -4.08
N GLY A 205 -12.72 -4.43 -4.04
CA GLY A 205 -13.37 -3.86 -5.22
C GLY A 205 -13.68 -2.38 -5.06
N MET A 206 -14.12 -1.78 -6.16
CA MET A 206 -14.48 -0.36 -6.22
C MET A 206 -15.71 -0.08 -5.36
N ALA A 207 -15.57 0.81 -4.37
CA ALA A 207 -16.59 1.08 -3.36
C ALA A 207 -17.93 1.50 -3.97
N ASP A 208 -17.90 2.42 -4.94
CA ASP A 208 -19.11 2.92 -5.59
C ASP A 208 -19.82 1.85 -6.42
N ARG A 209 -19.05 0.95 -7.05
CA ARG A 209 -19.61 -0.16 -7.83
C ARG A 209 -20.20 -1.26 -6.94
N ILE A 210 -19.59 -1.52 -5.78
CA ILE A 210 -20.17 -2.43 -4.78
C ILE A 210 -21.50 -1.84 -4.26
N LYS A 211 -21.54 -0.55 -3.94
CA LYS A 211 -22.79 0.13 -3.52
C LYS A 211 -23.87 0.10 -4.60
N ALA A 212 -23.48 0.21 -5.88
CA ALA A 212 -24.41 0.16 -7.00
C ALA A 212 -24.87 -1.28 -7.34
N SER A 213 -24.22 -2.30 -6.81
CA SER A 213 -24.65 -3.69 -6.95
C SER A 213 -25.70 -4.05 -5.90
N ASN A 214 -26.47 -5.09 -6.17
CA ASN A 214 -27.44 -5.61 -5.21
C ASN A 214 -26.82 -6.49 -4.11
N ARG A 215 -25.49 -6.45 -3.95
CA ARG A 215 -24.74 -7.25 -2.99
C ARG A 215 -23.80 -6.39 -2.18
N SER A 216 -23.75 -6.64 -0.87
CA SER A 216 -22.75 -6.05 0.01
C SER A 216 -21.39 -6.73 -0.19
N ILE A 217 -20.32 -6.10 0.32
CA ILE A 217 -18.99 -6.73 0.34
C ILE A 217 -18.99 -8.02 1.17
N HIS A 218 -19.82 -8.11 2.21
CA HIS A 218 -19.96 -9.33 3.03
C HIS A 218 -20.63 -10.47 2.28
N ASP A 219 -21.59 -10.19 1.37
CA ASP A 219 -22.18 -11.21 0.50
C ASP A 219 -21.13 -11.79 -0.46
N HIS A 220 -20.32 -10.92 -1.06
CA HIS A 220 -19.17 -11.35 -1.89
C HIS A 220 -18.15 -12.16 -1.11
N TRP A 221 -17.87 -11.77 0.14
CA TRP A 221 -17.00 -12.50 1.04
C TRP A 221 -17.50 -13.92 1.30
N SER A 222 -18.78 -14.07 1.61
CA SER A 222 -19.39 -15.38 1.88
C SER A 222 -19.33 -16.30 0.67
N LEU A 223 -19.59 -15.78 -0.54
CA LEU A 223 -19.47 -16.54 -1.78
C LEU A 223 -18.02 -16.99 -2.05
N PHE A 224 -17.07 -16.12 -1.82
CA PHE A 224 -15.64 -16.41 -2.02
C PHE A 224 -15.13 -17.46 -1.03
N THR A 225 -15.40 -17.28 0.26
CA THR A 225 -14.96 -18.24 1.29
C THR A 225 -15.62 -19.59 1.17
N GLY A 226 -16.89 -19.64 0.71
CA GLY A 226 -17.56 -20.89 0.36
C GLY A 226 -16.86 -21.64 -0.77
N MET A 227 -16.43 -20.94 -1.80
CA MET A 227 -15.61 -21.51 -2.88
C MET A 227 -14.25 -22.02 -2.38
N LEU A 228 -13.55 -21.25 -1.55
CA LEU A 228 -12.25 -21.65 -0.99
C LEU A 228 -12.36 -22.88 -0.09
N GLY A 229 -13.38 -22.95 0.74
CA GLY A 229 -13.63 -24.06 1.66
C GLY A 229 -13.81 -25.41 0.95
N GLY A 230 -14.27 -25.39 -0.29
CA GLY A 230 -14.40 -26.59 -1.13
C GLY A 230 -13.11 -27.02 -1.85
N ARG A 231 -12.09 -26.16 -1.92
CA ARG A 231 -10.91 -26.38 -2.77
C ARG A 231 -9.57 -26.18 -2.03
N LEU A 232 -9.22 -24.93 -1.73
CA LEU A 232 -7.87 -24.54 -1.34
C LEU A 232 -7.70 -24.39 0.18
N ALA A 233 -8.73 -23.96 0.87
CA ALA A 233 -8.69 -23.65 2.30
C ALA A 233 -9.78 -24.45 3.06
N LYS A 234 -9.78 -25.75 2.88
CA LYS A 234 -10.78 -26.67 3.45
C LYS A 234 -10.71 -26.66 4.99
N GLY A 235 -11.86 -26.42 5.61
CA GLY A 235 -11.97 -26.38 7.07
C GLY A 235 -11.51 -25.09 7.74
N ALA A 236 -11.00 -24.10 6.97
CA ALA A 236 -10.61 -22.82 7.51
C ALA A 236 -11.84 -22.02 8.01
N ARG A 237 -11.63 -21.25 9.10
CA ARG A 237 -12.62 -20.31 9.63
C ARG A 237 -12.14 -18.89 9.42
N TYR A 238 -13.05 -18.01 9.01
CA TYR A 238 -12.70 -16.64 8.63
C TYR A 238 -13.45 -15.62 9.49
N ASP A 239 -12.72 -14.65 10.02
CA ASP A 239 -13.21 -13.46 10.69
C ASP A 239 -12.58 -12.23 10.03
N PRO A 240 -13.19 -11.71 8.95
CA PRO A 240 -12.54 -10.69 8.14
C PRO A 240 -12.59 -9.32 8.79
N ALA A 241 -11.52 -8.56 8.59
CA ALA A 241 -11.48 -7.14 8.87
C ALA A 241 -11.45 -6.32 7.57
N GLY A 242 -12.00 -5.11 7.63
CA GLY A 242 -12.15 -4.24 6.47
C GLY A 242 -11.13 -3.10 6.44
N TYR A 243 -10.70 -2.74 5.24
CA TYR A 243 -9.88 -1.56 4.99
C TYR A 243 -10.35 -0.82 3.74
N SER A 244 -10.02 0.49 3.67
CA SER A 244 -10.34 1.32 2.50
C SER A 244 -9.16 2.22 2.16
N TYR A 245 -8.87 2.34 0.87
CA TYR A 245 -7.82 3.19 0.32
C TYR A 245 -8.19 3.66 -1.10
N TYR A 246 -7.30 4.41 -1.74
CA TYR A 246 -7.56 4.98 -3.06
C TYR A 246 -6.56 4.45 -4.08
N LEU A 247 -7.08 4.04 -5.23
CA LEU A 247 -6.26 3.81 -6.42
C LEU A 247 -5.67 5.13 -6.92
N ARG A 248 -4.60 5.03 -7.67
CA ARG A 248 -3.89 6.17 -8.22
C ARG A 248 -4.82 7.05 -9.05
N GLY A 249 -4.99 8.26 -8.59
CA GLY A 249 -5.62 9.37 -9.27
C GLY A 249 -4.59 10.40 -9.71
N ARG A 250 -5.08 11.56 -10.13
CA ARG A 250 -4.25 12.74 -10.36
C ARG A 250 -3.78 13.31 -9.02
N VAL A 251 -2.49 13.59 -8.90
CA VAL A 251 -1.87 14.26 -7.74
C VAL A 251 -1.13 15.47 -8.28
N ASP A 252 -1.71 16.65 -8.11
CA ASP A 252 -1.15 17.89 -8.65
C ASP A 252 -0.02 18.44 -7.77
N VAL A 253 -0.15 18.28 -6.45
CA VAL A 253 0.81 18.82 -5.47
C VAL A 253 1.19 17.74 -4.46
N ALA A 254 2.26 17.02 -4.72
CA ALA A 254 2.79 16.01 -3.78
C ALA A 254 3.81 16.59 -2.79
N ARG A 255 4.34 17.78 -3.07
CA ARG A 255 5.20 18.59 -2.21
C ARG A 255 4.63 20.01 -2.12
N ARG A 256 4.57 20.54 -0.92
CA ARG A 256 4.30 21.96 -0.63
C ARG A 256 5.37 22.45 0.30
N ASP A 257 6.22 23.37 -0.19
CA ASP A 257 7.40 23.87 0.53
C ASP A 257 8.28 22.72 1.04
N ASN A 258 8.38 22.54 2.34
CA ASN A 258 9.13 21.46 2.98
C ASN A 258 8.22 20.33 3.49
N ALA A 259 6.93 20.27 3.11
CA ALA A 259 6.05 19.16 3.40
C ALA A 259 5.86 18.24 2.18
N PHE A 260 5.77 16.94 2.42
CA PHE A 260 5.62 15.87 1.41
C PHE A 260 4.50 14.93 1.79
N ILE A 261 3.80 14.37 0.80
CA ILE A 261 2.91 13.22 0.99
C ILE A 261 3.41 12.05 0.16
N VAL A 262 3.40 10.84 0.76
CA VAL A 262 3.97 9.62 0.17
C VAL A 262 3.02 8.44 0.29
N GLY A 263 3.11 7.48 -0.62
CA GLY A 263 2.30 6.25 -0.63
C GLY A 263 0.79 6.51 -0.61
N ASP A 264 0.05 5.78 0.23
CA ASP A 264 -1.41 5.92 0.36
C ASP A 264 -1.85 7.30 0.85
N ALA A 265 -0.98 8.09 1.48
CA ALA A 265 -1.29 9.47 1.82
C ALA A 265 -1.46 10.33 0.57
N ALA A 266 -0.76 10.01 -0.52
CA ALA A 266 -0.95 10.60 -1.84
C ALA A 266 -1.96 9.83 -2.72
N GLY A 267 -2.48 8.66 -2.27
CA GLY A 267 -3.45 7.85 -3.03
C GLY A 267 -2.82 7.19 -4.25
N LEU A 268 -1.72 6.46 -4.08
CA LEU A 268 -0.89 5.95 -5.18
C LEU A 268 -0.96 4.43 -5.40
N ALA A 269 -1.92 3.72 -4.81
CA ALA A 269 -2.08 2.30 -5.11
C ALA A 269 -2.34 2.08 -6.61
N THR A 270 -1.70 1.05 -7.20
CA THR A 270 -1.75 0.82 -8.65
C THR A 270 -3.18 0.53 -9.12
N ARG A 271 -3.49 0.93 -10.35
CA ARG A 271 -4.86 0.82 -10.88
C ARG A 271 -5.23 -0.58 -11.33
N ASP A 272 -4.24 -1.41 -11.70
CA ASP A 272 -4.43 -2.78 -12.18
C ASP A 272 -4.61 -3.79 -11.04
N MET A 273 -3.76 -3.71 -10.01
CA MET A 273 -3.71 -4.69 -8.93
C MET A 273 -3.98 -4.10 -7.55
N ALA A 274 -4.25 -2.80 -7.46
CA ALA A 274 -4.42 -2.09 -6.20
C ALA A 274 -3.22 -2.28 -5.22
N GLU A 275 -2.03 -2.51 -5.78
CA GLU A 275 -0.78 -2.69 -5.05
C GLU A 275 -0.31 -1.33 -4.53
N GLY A 276 -0.02 -1.25 -3.23
CA GLY A 276 0.36 0.00 -2.58
C GLY A 276 1.75 0.00 -1.96
N ILE A 277 2.40 -1.17 -1.77
CA ILE A 277 3.70 -1.25 -1.09
C ILE A 277 4.81 -0.68 -1.97
N GLY A 278 4.83 -1.02 -3.26
CA GLY A 278 5.80 -0.52 -4.22
C GLY A 278 5.77 1.01 -4.34
N PRO A 279 4.62 1.61 -4.68
CA PRO A 279 4.48 3.08 -4.67
C PRO A 279 4.83 3.73 -3.33
N ALA A 280 4.51 3.09 -2.20
CA ALA A 280 4.84 3.60 -0.87
C ALA A 280 6.35 3.65 -0.65
N VAL A 281 7.06 2.57 -0.94
CA VAL A 281 8.52 2.49 -0.84
C VAL A 281 9.18 3.51 -1.77
N ARG A 282 8.82 3.51 -3.04
CA ARG A 282 9.40 4.40 -4.04
C ARG A 282 9.23 5.88 -3.67
N THR A 283 8.03 6.29 -3.31
CA THR A 283 7.78 7.69 -2.94
C THR A 283 8.45 8.10 -1.63
N GLY A 284 8.59 7.18 -0.68
CA GLY A 284 9.38 7.41 0.52
C GLY A 284 10.85 7.69 0.21
N LEU A 285 11.45 6.89 -0.67
CA LEU A 285 12.83 7.08 -1.13
C LEU A 285 13.00 8.37 -1.93
N GLU A 286 12.08 8.68 -2.85
CA GLU A 286 12.12 9.92 -3.64
C GLU A 286 11.96 11.18 -2.77
N ALA A 287 11.12 11.14 -1.74
CA ALA A 287 11.00 12.25 -0.80
C ALA A 287 12.31 12.46 -0.01
N ALA A 288 12.97 11.38 0.40
CA ALA A 288 14.29 11.46 1.04
C ALA A 288 15.35 12.03 0.09
N GLU A 289 15.41 11.59 -1.16
CA GLU A 289 16.32 12.14 -2.19
C GLU A 289 16.09 13.64 -2.42
N ALA A 290 14.81 14.05 -2.46
CA ALA A 290 14.45 15.47 -2.61
C ALA A 290 14.94 16.33 -1.43
N ILE A 291 14.86 15.79 -0.21
CA ILE A 291 15.35 16.48 1.00
C ILE A 291 16.87 16.56 1.03
N LEU A 292 17.56 15.45 0.73
CA LEU A 292 19.01 15.36 0.83
C LEU A 292 19.75 16.15 -0.25
N HIS A 293 19.21 16.16 -1.46
CA HIS A 293 19.92 16.68 -2.63
C HIS A 293 19.22 17.86 -3.32
N GLY A 294 18.11 18.36 -2.75
CA GLY A 294 17.33 19.43 -3.35
C GLY A 294 16.68 19.08 -4.69
N LYS A 295 16.55 17.77 -4.98
CA LYS A 295 15.90 17.31 -6.20
C LYS A 295 14.41 17.66 -6.21
N GLU A 296 13.86 17.84 -7.40
CA GLU A 296 12.41 17.95 -7.55
C GLU A 296 11.74 16.63 -7.11
N TYR A 297 10.72 16.74 -6.25
CA TYR A 297 9.92 15.60 -5.86
C TYR A 297 8.82 15.36 -6.89
N ARG A 298 9.00 14.34 -7.73
CA ARG A 298 8.10 13.98 -8.82
C ARG A 298 7.55 12.57 -8.64
N LEU A 299 6.31 12.37 -9.09
CA LEU A 299 5.64 11.07 -9.05
C LEU A 299 5.67 10.31 -10.38
N ASP A 300 6.31 10.87 -11.42
CA ASP A 300 6.36 10.30 -12.78
C ASP A 300 7.10 8.96 -12.81
N GLY A 301 8.15 8.82 -11.97
CA GLY A 301 8.91 7.59 -11.83
C GLY A 301 8.24 6.49 -10.99
N VAL A 302 7.06 6.79 -10.41
CA VAL A 302 6.31 5.84 -9.59
C VAL A 302 5.38 5.06 -10.49
N THR A 303 5.57 3.73 -10.56
CA THR A 303 4.72 2.88 -11.41
C THR A 303 3.24 3.02 -11.07
N GLY A 304 2.41 3.14 -12.08
CA GLY A 304 0.95 3.09 -11.95
C GLY A 304 0.38 1.68 -12.17
N ALA A 305 1.23 0.70 -12.50
CA ALA A 305 0.83 -0.66 -12.83
C ALA A 305 1.83 -1.69 -12.26
N SER A 306 1.31 -2.69 -11.55
CA SER A 306 2.10 -3.76 -10.91
C SER A 306 2.54 -4.86 -11.88
N LEU A 307 1.84 -5.02 -13.02
CA LEU A 307 2.11 -6.03 -14.04
C LEU A 307 2.91 -5.48 -15.23
N GLY A 308 3.73 -4.44 -15.01
CA GLY A 308 4.67 -3.93 -15.99
C GLY A 308 4.09 -3.02 -17.11
N GLY A 309 2.89 -2.50 -16.95
CA GLY A 309 2.29 -1.48 -17.86
C GLY A 309 1.93 -1.96 -19.27
N GLY A 310 1.98 -3.26 -19.54
CA GLY A 310 1.63 -3.87 -20.81
C GLY A 310 0.11 -3.90 -21.08
N LEU A 311 -0.29 -4.56 -22.18
CA LEU A 311 -1.70 -4.67 -22.58
C LEU A 311 -2.58 -5.27 -21.47
N ALA A 312 -2.06 -6.26 -20.73
CA ALA A 312 -2.78 -6.90 -19.61
C ALA A 312 -3.09 -5.90 -18.49
N SER A 313 -2.12 -5.08 -18.07
CA SER A 313 -2.33 -4.03 -17.06
C SER A 313 -3.37 -3.01 -17.51
N ARG A 314 -3.30 -2.58 -18.79
CA ARG A 314 -4.27 -1.62 -19.35
C ARG A 314 -5.68 -2.20 -19.40
N LEU A 315 -5.83 -3.47 -19.75
CA LEU A 315 -7.12 -4.16 -19.76
C LEU A 315 -7.69 -4.33 -18.33
N LEU A 316 -6.83 -4.66 -17.36
CA LEU A 316 -7.25 -4.75 -15.96
C LEU A 316 -7.63 -3.38 -15.41
N ASP A 317 -6.84 -2.34 -15.64
CA ASP A 317 -7.19 -0.97 -15.25
C ASP A 317 -8.54 -0.56 -15.84
N TRP A 318 -8.72 -0.75 -17.15
CA TRP A 318 -10.00 -0.46 -17.80
C TRP A 318 -11.16 -1.25 -17.20
N ALA A 319 -10.98 -2.54 -16.94
CA ALA A 319 -12.01 -3.39 -16.36
C ALA A 319 -12.32 -3.02 -14.89
N MET A 320 -11.30 -2.68 -14.10
CA MET A 320 -11.44 -2.23 -12.71
C MET A 320 -12.13 -0.86 -12.62
N THR A 321 -11.81 0.06 -13.54
CA THR A 321 -12.27 1.46 -13.50
C THR A 321 -13.43 1.76 -14.45
N ARG A 322 -13.87 0.80 -15.25
CA ARG A 322 -14.97 0.95 -16.22
C ARG A 322 -16.27 1.37 -15.53
N GLY A 323 -16.72 2.58 -15.82
CA GLY A 323 -17.91 3.19 -15.21
C GLY A 323 -17.61 4.51 -14.48
N SER A 324 -16.36 4.84 -14.22
CA SER A 324 -15.93 6.16 -13.80
C SER A 324 -15.84 7.08 -15.03
N GLY A 325 -16.92 7.63 -15.52
CA GLY A 325 -17.13 8.46 -16.73
C GLY A 325 -16.05 9.40 -17.26
N ARG A 326 -14.78 9.03 -17.19
CA ARG A 326 -13.65 9.76 -17.80
C ARG A 326 -12.84 8.83 -18.71
N THR A 327 -12.84 9.13 -19.99
CA THR A 327 -11.87 8.62 -20.96
C THR A 327 -10.44 8.86 -20.48
N PRO A 328 -9.53 7.90 -20.63
CA PRO A 328 -8.11 8.15 -20.34
C PRO A 328 -7.63 9.24 -21.31
N GLU A 329 -7.28 10.41 -20.78
CA GLU A 329 -6.44 11.33 -21.55
C GLU A 329 -5.15 10.61 -21.88
N THR A 330 -4.90 10.51 -23.16
CA THR A 330 -3.70 9.97 -23.78
C THR A 330 -2.48 10.63 -23.13
N VAL A 331 -1.72 9.85 -22.37
CA VAL A 331 -0.36 10.26 -21.99
C VAL A 331 0.44 10.24 -23.30
N ALA A 332 0.59 11.39 -23.91
CA ALA A 332 1.55 11.60 -25.00
C ALA A 332 2.96 11.33 -24.46
N ALA A 333 3.75 10.71 -25.30
CA ALA A 333 5.10 10.21 -25.14
C ALA A 333 6.09 11.17 -24.47
#